data_83afc94a422edf96938560477969f94b
#
_entry.id   83afc94a422edf96938560477969f94b
#
_cell.length_a   1.000
_cell.length_b   1.000
_cell.length_c   1.000
_cell.angle_alpha   90.00
_cell.angle_beta   90.00
_cell.angle_gamma   90.00
#
_symmetry.space_group_name_H-M   'P 1'
#
loop_
_entity.id
_entity.type
_entity.pdbx_description
1 polymer ?
#
loop_
_entity_poly.entity_id
_entity_poly.type
_entity_poly.pdbx_seq_one_letter_code
_entity_poly.pdbx_strand_id
1 'polypeptide(L)'
;MKYDSTSSTQRGPKMFFENMFSLAGVIAMIGWLMLLISPLTPIWSDRIAGVLLPAILSLGYLLLLIIPASASGGGFGTLAEVIVLFSYEQAALTGWVHFLAFDLFIGAWVCRIARSEGINFMLVLPCLPVIFLFGPAGFIAFQAVRAVRNWSRSERTSESGH
;
A
#
# COMPACT_ATOMS: atom_id res chain seq x y z
N MET A 1 -12.85 -24.68 -43.38
CA MET A 1 -13.32 -23.90 -42.23
C MET A 1 -12.47 -24.35 -41.01
N LYS A 2 -11.37 -23.63 -40.74
CA LYS A 2 -10.43 -23.97 -39.66
C LYS A 2 -10.91 -23.27 -38.41
N TYR A 3 -11.47 -23.98 -37.46
CA TYR A 3 -11.92 -23.47 -36.17
C TYR A 3 -10.69 -23.09 -35.35
N ASP A 4 -10.58 -21.80 -35.06
CA ASP A 4 -9.45 -21.25 -34.31
C ASP A 4 -9.60 -21.59 -32.81
N SER A 5 -9.02 -22.70 -32.39
CA SER A 5 -9.06 -23.22 -31.01
C SER A 5 -8.07 -22.52 -30.05
N THR A 6 -7.32 -21.55 -30.55
CA THR A 6 -6.29 -20.87 -29.77
C THR A 6 -6.83 -19.73 -28.88
N SER A 7 -8.04 -19.24 -29.14
CA SER A 7 -8.62 -18.09 -28.41
C SER A 7 -9.19 -18.42 -27.01
N SER A 8 -9.55 -19.68 -26.76
CA SER A 8 -10.17 -20.10 -25.49
C SER A 8 -9.15 -20.37 -24.38
N THR A 9 -7.96 -20.85 -24.72
CA THR A 9 -6.93 -21.23 -23.73
C THR A 9 -6.23 -20.01 -23.10
N GLN A 10 -6.17 -18.88 -23.79
CA GLN A 10 -5.55 -17.65 -23.28
C GLN A 10 -6.48 -16.80 -22.40
N ARG A 11 -7.78 -17.05 -22.42
CA ARG A 11 -8.74 -16.28 -21.60
C ARG A 11 -8.67 -16.63 -20.10
N GLY A 12 -8.37 -17.86 -19.76
CA GLY A 12 -8.34 -18.34 -18.38
C GLY A 12 -7.32 -17.61 -17.48
N PRO A 13 -6.02 -17.56 -17.87
CA PRO A 13 -5.01 -16.91 -17.06
C PRO A 13 -5.23 -15.38 -16.92
N LYS A 14 -5.65 -14.71 -18.00
CA LYS A 14 -5.94 -13.26 -17.98
C LYS A 14 -7.08 -12.93 -17.04
N MET A 15 -8.18 -13.65 -17.09
CA MET A 15 -9.31 -13.46 -16.18
C MET A 15 -8.90 -13.70 -14.70
N PHE A 16 -7.99 -14.62 -14.45
CA PHE A 16 -7.48 -14.85 -13.10
C PHE A 16 -6.72 -13.63 -12.55
N PHE A 17 -5.78 -13.08 -13.32
CA PHE A 17 -5.00 -11.90 -12.89
C PHE A 17 -5.87 -10.65 -12.74
N GLU A 18 -6.85 -10.42 -13.61
CA GLU A 18 -7.84 -9.35 -13.50
C GLU A 18 -8.70 -9.49 -12.24
N ASN A 19 -9.16 -10.69 -11.91
CA ASN A 19 -9.92 -10.94 -10.69
C ASN A 19 -9.07 -10.70 -9.44
N MET A 20 -7.80 -11.13 -9.44
CA MET A 20 -6.87 -10.89 -8.33
C MET A 20 -6.56 -9.40 -8.16
N PHE A 21 -6.40 -8.66 -9.26
CA PHE A 21 -6.22 -7.22 -9.24
C PHE A 21 -7.43 -6.51 -8.61
N SER A 22 -8.64 -6.87 -9.05
CA SER A 22 -9.88 -6.30 -8.51
C SER A 22 -10.07 -6.64 -7.04
N LEU A 23 -9.82 -7.88 -6.64
CA LEU A 23 -9.94 -8.32 -5.24
C LEU A 23 -8.94 -7.57 -4.33
N ALA A 24 -7.67 -7.48 -4.76
CA ALA A 24 -6.65 -6.75 -4.01
C ALA A 24 -7.02 -5.27 -3.85
N GLY A 25 -7.55 -4.64 -4.91
CA GLY A 25 -8.05 -3.27 -4.88
C GLY A 25 -9.19 -3.08 -3.88
N VAL A 26 -10.18 -3.98 -3.86
CA VAL A 26 -11.30 -3.93 -2.91
C VAL A 26 -10.81 -4.08 -1.47
N ILE A 27 -9.91 -5.03 -1.20
CA ILE A 27 -9.32 -5.24 0.13
C ILE A 27 -8.58 -3.97 0.59
N ALA A 28 -7.76 -3.38 -0.28
CA ALA A 28 -7.05 -2.15 0.03
C ALA A 28 -8.02 -0.98 0.32
N MET A 29 -9.07 -0.79 -0.50
CA MET A 29 -10.06 0.27 -0.30
C MET A 29 -10.80 0.13 1.04
N ILE A 30 -11.16 -1.07 1.44
CA ILE A 30 -11.74 -1.32 2.78
C ILE A 30 -10.76 -0.85 3.87
N GLY A 31 -9.49 -1.18 3.74
CA GLY A 31 -8.45 -0.72 4.67
C GLY A 31 -8.34 0.80 4.74
N TRP A 32 -8.33 1.47 3.60
CA TRP A 32 -8.26 2.93 3.53
C TRP A 32 -9.49 3.61 4.14
N LEU A 33 -10.69 3.09 3.91
CA LEU A 33 -11.90 3.57 4.57
C LEU A 33 -11.82 3.41 6.09
N MET A 34 -11.28 2.28 6.57
CA MET A 34 -11.03 2.06 8.00
C MET A 34 -10.03 3.08 8.57
N LEU A 35 -9.00 3.48 7.81
CA LEU A 35 -8.05 4.50 8.25
C LEU A 35 -8.70 5.89 8.36
N LEU A 36 -9.59 6.24 7.44
CA LEU A 36 -10.32 7.52 7.50
C LEU A 36 -11.20 7.63 8.75
N ILE A 37 -11.79 6.53 9.21
CA ILE A 37 -12.59 6.49 10.44
C ILE A 37 -11.79 6.10 11.70
N SER A 38 -10.47 5.99 11.59
CA SER A 38 -9.59 5.53 12.68
C SER A 38 -9.67 6.36 13.98
N PRO A 39 -10.01 7.66 13.97
CA PRO A 39 -10.25 8.39 15.22
C PRO A 39 -11.44 7.87 16.02
N LEU A 40 -12.46 7.33 15.33
CA LEU A 40 -13.68 6.81 15.95
C LEU A 40 -13.51 5.36 16.41
N THR A 41 -12.69 4.59 15.71
CA THR A 41 -12.50 3.15 15.93
C THR A 41 -11.03 2.75 15.99
N PRO A 42 -10.22 3.33 16.91
CA PRO A 42 -8.76 3.19 16.87
C PRO A 42 -8.28 1.74 16.96
N ILE A 43 -8.86 0.93 17.86
CA ILE A 43 -8.47 -0.47 18.07
C ILE A 43 -8.77 -1.32 16.84
N TRP A 44 -9.94 -1.13 16.23
CA TRP A 44 -10.34 -1.89 15.04
C TRP A 44 -9.54 -1.48 13.81
N SER A 45 -9.29 -0.19 13.62
CA SER A 45 -8.41 0.31 12.57
C SER A 45 -7.01 -0.28 12.67
N ASP A 46 -6.42 -0.31 13.86
CA ASP A 46 -5.08 -0.86 14.07
C ASP A 46 -5.03 -2.36 13.79
N ARG A 47 -6.05 -3.12 14.16
CA ARG A 47 -6.09 -4.57 13.94
C ARG A 47 -6.43 -4.92 12.50
N ILE A 48 -7.42 -4.26 11.91
CA ILE A 48 -7.91 -4.61 10.57
C ILE A 48 -7.02 -3.96 9.50
N ALA A 49 -6.96 -2.62 9.46
CA ALA A 49 -6.20 -1.91 8.43
C ALA A 49 -4.69 -1.93 8.67
N GLY A 50 -4.24 -2.02 9.93
CA GLY A 50 -2.83 -2.03 10.28
C GLY A 50 -2.17 -3.42 10.30
N VAL A 51 -2.94 -4.50 10.40
CA VAL A 51 -2.38 -5.87 10.47
C VAL A 51 -3.09 -6.84 9.53
N LEU A 52 -4.40 -7.05 9.69
CA LEU A 52 -5.12 -8.11 8.99
C LEU A 52 -5.11 -7.93 7.48
N LEU A 53 -5.52 -6.76 6.98
CA LEU A 53 -5.62 -6.51 5.54
C LEU A 53 -4.25 -6.46 4.86
N PRO A 54 -3.21 -5.78 5.41
CA PRO A 54 -1.86 -5.90 4.89
C PRO A 54 -1.33 -7.34 4.88
N ALA A 55 -1.64 -8.15 5.91
CA ALA A 55 -1.24 -9.55 5.95
C ALA A 55 -1.93 -10.39 4.86
N ILE A 56 -3.23 -10.17 4.61
CA ILE A 56 -3.98 -10.83 3.52
C ILE A 56 -3.39 -10.45 2.16
N LEU A 57 -3.11 -9.17 1.92
CA LEU A 57 -2.47 -8.70 0.69
C LEU A 57 -1.06 -9.29 0.53
N SER A 58 -0.28 -9.36 1.63
CA SER A 58 1.05 -9.97 1.62
C SER A 58 1.01 -11.47 1.33
N LEU A 59 -0.01 -12.18 1.82
CA LEU A 59 -0.23 -13.59 1.47
C LEU A 59 -0.56 -13.74 -0.02
N GLY A 60 -1.42 -12.87 -0.56
CA GLY A 60 -1.71 -12.80 -1.99
C GLY A 60 -0.44 -12.54 -2.83
N TYR A 61 0.41 -11.63 -2.38
CA TYR A 61 1.73 -11.38 -2.99
C TYR A 61 2.60 -12.64 -2.99
N LEU A 62 2.71 -13.35 -1.88
CA LEU A 62 3.50 -14.59 -1.78
C LEU A 62 2.95 -15.68 -2.71
N LEU A 63 1.63 -15.82 -2.80
CA LEU A 63 1.00 -16.78 -3.73
C LEU A 63 1.32 -16.44 -5.19
N LEU A 64 1.32 -15.16 -5.56
CA LEU A 64 1.70 -14.72 -6.90
C LEU A 64 3.17 -14.99 -7.22
N LEU A 65 4.08 -14.91 -6.22
CA LEU A 65 5.49 -15.23 -6.39
C LEU A 65 5.76 -16.72 -6.64
N ILE A 66 4.93 -17.61 -6.11
CA ILE A 66 5.09 -19.06 -6.27
C ILE A 66 4.67 -19.51 -7.67
N ILE A 67 3.79 -18.77 -8.36
CA ILE A 67 3.39 -19.07 -9.73
C ILE A 67 4.61 -18.88 -10.63
N PRO A 68 5.01 -19.91 -11.42
CA PRO A 68 6.16 -19.77 -12.32
C PRO A 68 5.92 -18.63 -13.33
N ALA A 69 6.75 -17.60 -13.28
CA ALA A 69 6.73 -16.55 -14.27
C ALA A 69 7.42 -17.04 -15.56
N SER A 70 6.73 -16.99 -16.67
CA SER A 70 7.31 -17.25 -18.00
C SER A 70 8.10 -16.05 -18.54
N ALA A 71 8.70 -15.27 -17.64
CA ALA A 71 9.40 -14.03 -17.96
C ALA A 71 10.81 -14.34 -18.49
N SER A 72 10.96 -14.53 -19.79
CA SER A 72 12.28 -14.64 -20.43
C SER A 72 12.91 -13.25 -20.56
N GLY A 73 14.14 -13.07 -20.03
CA GLY A 73 14.91 -11.83 -20.12
C GLY A 73 14.56 -10.74 -19.08
N GLY A 74 13.61 -11.00 -18.18
CA GLY A 74 13.32 -10.13 -17.05
C GLY A 74 14.20 -10.44 -15.83
N GLY A 75 14.53 -9.44 -15.01
CA GLY A 75 15.37 -9.60 -13.82
C GLY A 75 15.49 -8.30 -13.01
N PHE A 76 16.40 -8.30 -12.04
CA PHE A 76 16.69 -7.15 -11.17
C PHE A 76 18.14 -6.64 -11.32
N GLY A 77 18.90 -7.17 -12.28
CA GLY A 77 20.31 -6.79 -12.48
C GLY A 77 20.49 -5.44 -13.16
N THR A 78 19.59 -5.09 -14.07
CA THR A 78 19.62 -3.83 -14.82
C THR A 78 18.22 -3.22 -14.94
N LEU A 79 18.14 -1.91 -15.18
CA LEU A 79 16.85 -1.23 -15.42
C LEU A 79 16.11 -1.84 -16.62
N ALA A 80 16.82 -2.22 -17.67
CA ALA A 80 16.24 -2.85 -18.85
C ALA A 80 15.57 -4.18 -18.50
N GLU A 81 16.19 -5.02 -17.68
CA GLU A 81 15.62 -6.27 -17.18
C GLU A 81 14.38 -6.01 -16.31
N VAL A 82 14.41 -4.98 -15.46
CA VAL A 82 13.24 -4.59 -14.63
C VAL A 82 12.07 -4.17 -15.50
N ILE A 83 12.31 -3.37 -16.58
CA ILE A 83 11.26 -2.97 -17.52
C ILE A 83 10.65 -4.19 -18.20
N VAL A 84 11.48 -5.14 -18.66
CA VAL A 84 11.01 -6.39 -19.24
C VAL A 84 10.21 -7.19 -18.23
N LEU A 85 10.68 -7.33 -16.99
CA LEU A 85 9.98 -8.04 -15.92
C LEU A 85 8.57 -7.49 -15.69
N PHE A 86 8.44 -6.18 -15.52
CA PHE A 86 7.14 -5.52 -15.28
C PHE A 86 6.24 -5.42 -16.50
N SER A 87 6.70 -5.80 -17.70
CA SER A 87 5.83 -5.96 -18.88
C SER A 87 4.96 -7.21 -18.85
N TYR A 88 5.28 -8.18 -17.97
CA TYR A 88 4.47 -9.37 -17.75
C TYR A 88 3.35 -9.09 -16.73
N GLU A 89 2.12 -9.50 -17.08
CA GLU A 89 0.90 -9.29 -16.26
C GLU A 89 1.08 -9.78 -14.82
N GLN A 90 1.68 -10.95 -14.63
CA GLN A 90 1.93 -11.52 -13.31
C GLN A 90 2.88 -10.66 -12.47
N ALA A 91 4.01 -10.24 -13.05
CA ALA A 91 4.99 -9.44 -12.31
C ALA A 91 4.45 -8.03 -11.99
N ALA A 92 3.71 -7.44 -12.93
CA ALA A 92 3.02 -6.17 -12.71
C ALA A 92 1.99 -6.28 -11.59
N LEU A 93 1.14 -7.34 -11.58
CA LEU A 93 0.18 -7.58 -10.53
C LEU A 93 0.87 -7.83 -9.17
N THR A 94 1.95 -8.61 -9.16
CA THR A 94 2.73 -8.87 -7.94
C THR A 94 3.27 -7.57 -7.36
N GLY A 95 3.85 -6.70 -8.19
CA GLY A 95 4.31 -5.38 -7.77
C GLY A 95 3.18 -4.48 -7.28
N TRP A 96 2.02 -4.54 -7.92
CA TRP A 96 0.83 -3.79 -7.52
C TRP A 96 0.31 -4.21 -6.14
N VAL A 97 0.19 -5.51 -5.88
CA VAL A 97 -0.25 -6.04 -4.58
C VAL A 97 0.76 -5.70 -3.48
N HIS A 98 2.07 -5.75 -3.78
CA HIS A 98 3.12 -5.29 -2.87
C HIS A 98 2.90 -3.81 -2.48
N PHE A 99 2.70 -2.95 -3.48
CA PHE A 99 2.42 -1.53 -3.27
C PHE A 99 1.19 -1.31 -2.38
N LEU A 100 0.06 -1.95 -2.68
CA LEU A 100 -1.17 -1.83 -1.89
C LEU A 100 -0.97 -2.27 -0.43
N ALA A 101 -0.26 -3.37 -0.19
CA ALA A 101 0.00 -3.90 1.15
C ALA A 101 0.84 -2.93 1.99
N PHE A 102 1.95 -2.43 1.41
CA PHE A 102 2.87 -1.55 2.12
C PHE A 102 2.32 -0.15 2.33
N ASP A 103 1.62 0.42 1.37
CA ASP A 103 1.02 1.75 1.53
C ASP A 103 -0.09 1.74 2.58
N LEU A 104 -0.92 0.69 2.62
CA LEU A 104 -1.91 0.52 3.67
C LEU A 104 -1.26 0.36 5.06
N PHE A 105 -0.17 -0.42 5.15
CA PHE A 105 0.61 -0.57 6.37
C PHE A 105 1.20 0.76 6.83
N ILE A 106 1.80 1.54 5.92
CA ILE A 106 2.36 2.87 6.23
C ILE A 106 1.25 3.83 6.68
N GLY A 107 0.11 3.83 6.00
CA GLY A 107 -1.05 4.64 6.39
C GLY A 107 -1.54 4.33 7.80
N ALA A 108 -1.64 3.05 8.14
CA ALA A 108 -2.02 2.60 9.47
C ALA A 108 -0.96 2.96 10.53
N TRP A 109 0.32 2.81 10.19
CA TRP A 109 1.44 3.22 11.05
C TRP A 109 1.38 4.73 11.34
N VAL A 110 1.14 5.55 10.32
CA VAL A 110 0.99 7.02 10.45
C VAL A 110 -0.15 7.37 11.40
N CYS A 111 -1.33 6.76 11.24
CA CYS A 111 -2.47 6.96 12.12
C CYS A 111 -2.16 6.57 13.57
N ARG A 112 -1.45 5.45 13.78
CA ARG A 112 -1.05 4.97 15.10
C ARG A 112 -0.06 5.91 15.79
N ILE A 113 0.99 6.34 15.08
CA ILE A 113 1.98 7.28 15.60
C ILE A 113 1.35 8.63 15.90
N ALA A 114 0.48 9.12 15.02
CA ALA A 114 -0.23 10.38 15.26
C ALA A 114 -1.03 10.34 16.57
N ARG A 115 -1.74 9.25 16.83
CA ARG A 115 -2.49 9.07 18.10
C ARG A 115 -1.57 8.99 19.32
N SER A 116 -0.50 8.21 19.25
CA SER A 116 0.44 8.04 20.38
C SER A 116 1.16 9.35 20.73
N GLU A 117 1.44 10.17 19.74
CA GLU A 117 2.05 11.49 19.93
C GLU A 117 1.02 12.61 20.17
N GLY A 118 -0.28 12.32 20.15
CA GLY A 118 -1.37 13.28 20.29
C GLY A 118 -1.40 14.32 19.15
N ILE A 119 -1.05 13.92 17.91
CA ILE A 119 -1.19 14.75 16.71
C ILE A 119 -2.65 14.80 16.31
N ASN A 120 -3.17 16.02 16.05
CA ASN A 120 -4.54 16.15 15.57
C ASN A 120 -4.71 15.43 14.24
N PHE A 121 -5.75 14.59 14.14
CA PHE A 121 -6.04 13.81 12.94
C PHE A 121 -6.26 14.66 11.69
N MET A 122 -6.74 15.90 11.85
CA MET A 122 -6.90 16.83 10.72
C MET A 122 -5.57 17.15 10.01
N LEU A 123 -4.44 17.05 10.71
CA LEU A 123 -3.10 17.20 10.11
C LEU A 123 -2.63 15.93 9.42
N VAL A 124 -3.14 14.78 9.83
CA VAL A 124 -2.85 13.47 9.23
C VAL A 124 -3.70 13.24 7.97
N LEU A 125 -4.93 13.71 7.99
CA LEU A 125 -5.90 13.49 6.93
C LEU A 125 -5.38 13.81 5.51
N PRO A 126 -4.70 14.94 5.25
CA PRO A 126 -4.13 15.21 3.93
C PRO A 126 -2.94 14.31 3.58
N CYS A 127 -2.24 13.72 4.57
CA CYS A 127 -1.15 12.81 4.31
C CYS A 127 -1.66 11.45 3.79
N LEU A 128 -2.86 11.00 4.19
CA LEU A 128 -3.39 9.69 3.81
C LEU A 128 -3.58 9.53 2.30
N PRO A 129 -4.25 10.43 1.55
CA PRO A 129 -4.35 10.32 0.10
C PRO A 129 -2.98 10.44 -0.61
N VAL A 130 -2.04 11.20 -0.03
CA VAL A 130 -0.68 11.26 -0.58
C VAL A 130 0.05 9.94 -0.38
N ILE A 131 -0.12 9.26 0.76
CA ILE A 131 0.41 7.91 0.99
C ILE A 131 -0.27 6.93 0.01
N PHE A 132 -1.57 7.00 -0.16
CA PHE A 132 -2.33 6.14 -1.06
C PHE A 132 -1.86 6.21 -2.52
N LEU A 133 -1.46 7.39 -3.00
CA LEU A 133 -1.03 7.60 -4.39
C LEU A 133 0.49 7.51 -4.55
N PHE A 134 1.24 7.95 -3.54
CA PHE A 134 2.68 8.17 -3.60
C PHE A 134 3.34 7.80 -2.25
N GLY A 135 3.13 6.59 -1.75
CA GLY A 135 3.57 6.07 -0.45
C GLY A 135 4.73 6.81 0.23
N PRO A 136 5.95 6.82 -0.37
CA PRO A 136 7.12 7.50 0.20
C PRO A 136 6.94 9.01 0.37
N ALA A 137 6.25 9.70 -0.56
CA ALA A 137 6.02 11.13 -0.45
C ALA A 137 5.07 11.48 0.71
N GLY A 138 4.01 10.68 0.89
CA GLY A 138 3.09 10.83 2.01
C GLY A 138 3.75 10.54 3.36
N PHE A 139 4.65 9.56 3.42
CA PHE A 139 5.48 9.32 4.59
C PHE A 139 6.34 10.53 4.95
N ILE A 140 7.03 11.14 3.97
CA ILE A 140 7.84 12.36 4.18
C ILE A 140 6.95 13.53 4.65
N ALA A 141 5.77 13.71 4.03
CA ALA A 141 4.82 14.75 4.44
C ALA A 141 4.42 14.59 5.92
N PHE A 142 4.13 13.37 6.36
CA PHE A 142 3.83 13.11 7.76
C PHE A 142 5.03 13.37 8.69
N GLN A 143 6.24 13.00 8.29
CA GLN A 143 7.44 13.30 9.07
C GLN A 143 7.69 14.80 9.19
N ALA A 144 7.37 15.60 8.17
CA ALA A 144 7.42 17.06 8.25
C ALA A 144 6.40 17.60 9.27
N VAL A 145 5.17 17.09 9.28
CA VAL A 145 4.14 17.45 10.29
C VAL A 145 4.65 17.15 11.71
N ARG A 146 5.27 15.97 11.92
CA ARG A 146 5.86 15.62 13.23
C ARG A 146 6.98 16.56 13.64
N ALA A 147 7.89 16.87 12.72
CA ALA A 147 9.03 17.76 13.00
C ALA A 147 8.59 19.15 13.40
N VAL A 148 7.67 19.76 12.65
CA VAL A 148 7.12 21.10 12.98
C VAL A 148 6.46 21.11 14.35
N ARG A 149 5.67 20.07 14.65
CA ARG A 149 5.00 19.99 15.94
C ARG A 149 5.96 19.82 17.12
N ASN A 150 6.99 18.99 16.97
CA ASN A 150 7.98 18.79 18.02
C ASN A 150 8.78 20.07 18.28
N TRP A 151 9.11 20.82 17.24
CA TRP A 151 9.73 22.14 17.38
C TRP A 151 8.86 23.08 18.21
N SER A 152 7.59 23.26 17.83
CA SER A 152 6.66 24.15 18.54
C SER A 152 6.41 23.74 20.01
N ARG A 153 6.60 22.49 20.37
CA ARG A 153 6.53 22.01 21.75
C ARG A 153 7.78 22.40 22.53
N SER A 154 8.96 22.25 21.92
CA SER A 154 10.25 22.58 22.56
C SER A 154 10.33 24.06 22.92
N GLU A 155 9.86 24.95 22.04
CA GLU A 155 9.82 26.40 22.30
C GLU A 155 8.94 26.74 23.49
N ARG A 156 7.73 26.18 23.57
CA ARG A 156 6.81 26.45 24.71
C ARG A 156 7.35 25.95 26.05
N THR A 157 8.13 24.89 26.05
CA THR A 157 8.72 24.36 27.29
C THR A 157 9.88 25.25 27.76
N SER A 158 10.62 25.86 26.85
CA SER A 158 11.70 26.80 27.20
C SER A 158 11.16 28.14 27.73
N GLU A 159 10.01 28.61 27.24
CA GLU A 159 9.37 29.84 27.70
C GLU A 159 8.69 29.71 29.10
N SER A 160 8.22 28.52 29.45
CA SER A 160 7.55 28.25 30.73
C SER A 160 8.53 27.97 31.88
N GLY A 161 9.82 27.84 31.60
CA GLY A 161 10.89 27.62 32.60
C GLY A 161 11.58 28.86 33.13
N HIS A 162 11.12 30.04 32.75
CA HIS A 162 11.53 31.33 33.29
C HIS A 162 10.40 31.95 34.10
#